data_20f74d8aa0b736669de307d2ab2258d1
#
_entry.id   20f74d8aa0b736669de307d2ab2258d1
#
_cell.length_a   1.000
_cell.length_b   1.000
_cell.length_c   1.000
_cell.angle_alpha   90.00
_cell.angle_beta   90.00
_cell.angle_gamma   90.00
#
_symmetry.space_group_name_H-M   'P 1'
#
loop_
_entity.id
_entity.type
_entity.pdbx_description
1 polymer ?
#
loop_
_entity_poly.entity_id
_entity_poly.type
_entity_poly.pdbx_seq_one_letter_code
_entity_poly.pdbx_strand_id
1 'polypeptide(L)'
;MIFRPLAPALLVLPLLATPLLAHEPSTGPNGGVRVDAGHYHAELVADGTPAVSLYLSDGSDKPVPADGFKANAILVVDGKAQRFSLTPVGGSRLAGTAPVAVPKGVKGAVQLTAPDVDQGK
;
A
#
# COMPACT_ATOMS: atom_id res chain seq x y z
N MET A 1 14.90 23.98 34.98
CA MET A 1 14.63 23.48 34.49
C MET A 1 14.46 23.02 33.92
N ILE A 2 14.67 23.23 33.74
CA ILE A 2 14.41 22.72 33.03
C ILE A 2 14.29 22.14 32.56
N PHE A 3 14.22 22.11 32.35
CA PHE A 3 13.91 21.35 31.61
C PHE A 3 13.71 20.81 31.07
N ARG A 4 13.81 21.03 31.00
CA ARG A 4 13.51 20.48 30.36
C ARG A 4 13.18 20.12 29.61
N PRO A 5 12.96 20.40 29.28
CA PRO A 5 12.39 20.00 28.34
C PRO A 5 12.96 19.41 27.44
N LEU A 6 13.24 19.55 27.28
CA LEU A 6 13.68 18.99 26.44
C LEU A 6 13.34 18.03 25.96
N ALA A 7 13.48 17.86 26.06
CA ALA A 7 13.23 16.76 25.85
C ALA A 7 12.54 16.38 24.80
N PRO A 8 11.85 16.69 24.62
CA PRO A 8 10.99 16.37 23.69
C PRO A 8 11.56 16.21 22.43
N ALA A 9 12.14 16.88 22.20
CA ALA A 9 12.67 16.87 20.99
C ALA A 9 13.03 15.66 20.48
N LEU A 10 13.53 15.07 21.03
CA LEU A 10 13.90 14.01 20.58
C LEU A 10 13.13 13.26 19.85
N LEU A 11 12.25 13.28 20.01
CA LEU A 11 11.41 12.56 19.37
C LEU A 11 11.67 12.48 18.06
N VAL A 12 11.87 13.14 17.64
CA VAL A 12 12.07 13.28 16.42
C VAL A 12 12.78 12.37 15.76
N LEU A 13 13.73 12.27 16.04
CA LEU A 13 14.47 11.52 15.42
C LEU A 13 14.13 10.22 15.14
N PRO A 14 13.61 9.66 15.82
CA PRO A 14 13.36 8.34 15.65
C PRO A 14 12.87 8.07 14.35
N LEU A 15 12.17 8.80 14.00
CA LEU A 15 11.57 8.61 12.84
C LEU A 15 12.44 8.33 11.79
N LEU A 16 13.38 8.91 11.77
CA LEU A 16 14.22 8.79 10.75
C LEU A 16 14.78 7.49 10.61
N ALA A 17 15.05 6.88 11.56
CA ALA A 17 15.71 5.67 11.46
C ALA A 17 14.89 4.58 10.97
N THR A 18 13.72 4.66 11.17
CA THR A 18 12.88 3.64 10.81
C THR A 18 12.94 3.16 9.47
N PRO A 19 12.98 3.93 8.55
CA PRO A 19 12.93 3.52 7.20
C PRO A 19 14.02 2.57 6.82
N LEU A 20 15.00 2.50 7.59
CA LEU A 20 16.05 1.63 7.25
C LEU A 20 15.65 0.20 7.18
N LEU A 21 14.65 -0.18 7.88
CA LEU A 21 14.26 -1.56 7.90
C LEU A 21 13.24 -1.89 6.86
N ALA A 22 12.66 -0.94 6.27
CA ALA A 22 11.63 -1.18 5.27
C ALA A 22 12.11 -0.68 3.94
N HIS A 23 11.70 -1.33 2.91
CA HIS A 23 12.05 -0.88 1.58
C HIS A 23 11.28 0.38 1.28
N GLU A 24 11.92 1.33 0.68
CA GLU A 24 11.23 2.53 0.28
C GLU A 24 10.30 2.23 -0.86
N PRO A 25 9.20 2.94 -0.93
CA PRO A 25 8.32 2.78 -2.08
C PRO A 25 9.08 3.09 -3.34
N SER A 26 8.79 2.37 -4.38
CA SER A 26 9.44 2.58 -5.68
C SER A 26 8.39 2.57 -6.77
N THR A 27 8.79 2.90 -7.97
CA THR A 27 7.88 2.88 -9.10
C THR A 27 7.79 1.44 -9.60
N GLY A 28 6.59 0.94 -9.75
CA GLY A 28 6.40 -0.39 -10.26
C GLY A 28 6.31 -0.42 -11.78
N PRO A 29 6.23 -1.60 -12.37
CA PRO A 29 6.22 -1.75 -13.83
C PRO A 29 5.00 -1.16 -14.51
N ASN A 30 3.95 -0.88 -13.76
CA ASN A 30 2.75 -0.28 -14.34
C ASN A 30 2.64 1.22 -14.05
N GLY A 31 3.74 1.80 -13.60
CA GLY A 31 3.77 3.23 -13.34
C GLY A 31 3.17 3.66 -12.01
N GLY A 32 2.84 2.72 -11.17
CA GLY A 32 2.28 3.03 -9.86
C GLY A 32 3.34 3.00 -8.79
N VAL A 33 2.89 3.01 -7.55
CA VAL A 33 3.79 2.96 -6.40
C VAL A 33 3.83 1.54 -5.88
N ARG A 34 5.01 0.97 -5.82
CA ARG A 34 5.20 -0.41 -5.36
C ARG A 34 5.74 -0.40 -3.96
N VAL A 35 5.11 -1.17 -3.09
CA VAL A 35 5.55 -1.30 -1.71
C VAL A 35 5.55 -2.76 -1.30
N ASP A 36 6.24 -3.06 -0.22
CA ASP A 36 6.25 -4.41 0.32
C ASP A 36 4.97 -4.64 1.11
N ALA A 37 4.41 -5.82 0.96
CA ALA A 37 3.22 -6.21 1.69
C ALA A 37 3.42 -7.65 2.15
N GLY A 38 4.09 -7.81 3.27
CA GLY A 38 4.45 -9.13 3.77
C GLY A 38 5.44 -9.81 2.84
N HIS A 39 5.07 -10.97 2.33
CA HIS A 39 5.91 -11.71 1.41
C HIS A 39 5.73 -11.26 -0.04
N TYR A 40 4.88 -10.28 -0.26
CA TYR A 40 4.51 -9.87 -1.61
C TYR A 40 4.91 -8.43 -1.86
N HIS A 41 4.98 -8.08 -3.13
CA HIS A 41 5.06 -6.69 -3.52
C HIS A 41 3.70 -6.31 -4.09
N ALA A 42 3.25 -5.12 -3.80
CA ALA A 42 1.97 -4.63 -4.29
C ALA A 42 2.19 -3.27 -4.95
N GLU A 43 1.67 -3.12 -6.15
CA GLU A 43 1.79 -1.87 -6.86
C GLU A 43 0.41 -1.24 -7.01
N LEU A 44 0.22 -0.06 -6.45
CA LEU A 44 -1.04 0.65 -6.52
C LEU A 44 -1.01 1.59 -7.72
N VAL A 45 -1.98 1.46 -8.59
CA VAL A 45 -2.07 2.30 -9.78
C VAL A 45 -3.35 3.10 -9.74
N ALA A 46 -3.21 4.42 -9.76
CA ALA A 46 -4.32 5.35 -9.80
C ALA A 46 -4.04 6.33 -10.93
N ASP A 47 -5.07 6.77 -11.62
CA ASP A 47 -4.90 7.60 -12.81
C ASP A 47 -5.76 8.85 -12.86
N GLY A 48 -6.31 9.26 -11.74
CA GLY A 48 -7.15 10.43 -11.72
C GLY A 48 -8.64 10.11 -11.85
N THR A 49 -8.97 8.83 -11.98
CA THR A 49 -10.37 8.39 -11.99
C THR A 49 -10.63 7.63 -10.70
N PRO A 50 -11.88 7.27 -10.38
CA PRO A 50 -12.14 6.46 -9.20
C PRO A 50 -11.65 5.02 -9.32
N ALA A 51 -11.26 4.57 -10.48
CA ALA A 51 -10.80 3.20 -10.66
C ALA A 51 -9.37 3.04 -10.18
N VAL A 52 -9.13 2.09 -9.29
CA VAL A 52 -7.82 1.85 -8.72
C VAL A 52 -7.47 0.38 -8.89
N SER A 53 -6.23 0.10 -9.26
CA SER A 53 -5.76 -1.27 -9.43
C SER A 53 -4.60 -1.54 -8.49
N LEU A 54 -4.46 -2.81 -8.10
CA LEU A 54 -3.37 -3.26 -7.28
C LEU A 54 -2.79 -4.49 -7.95
N TYR A 55 -1.51 -4.43 -8.32
CA TYR A 55 -0.85 -5.54 -8.97
C TYR A 55 0.04 -6.27 -7.97
N LEU A 56 -0.01 -7.59 -7.97
CA LEU A 56 0.72 -8.39 -7.00
C LEU A 56 1.90 -9.10 -7.63
N SER A 57 3.00 -9.15 -6.90
CA SER A 57 4.16 -9.93 -7.31
C SER A 57 4.80 -10.50 -6.06
N ASP A 58 5.69 -11.47 -6.25
CA ASP A 58 6.39 -12.07 -5.12
C ASP A 58 7.71 -11.31 -4.88
N GLY A 59 8.49 -11.80 -3.95
CA GLY A 59 9.75 -11.15 -3.60
C GLY A 59 10.77 -11.11 -4.72
N SER A 60 10.55 -11.90 -5.79
CA SER A 60 11.41 -11.90 -6.96
C SER A 60 10.78 -11.16 -8.13
N ASP A 61 9.74 -10.40 -7.85
CA ASP A 61 9.00 -9.61 -8.83
C ASP A 61 8.27 -10.44 -9.88
N LYS A 62 7.95 -11.68 -9.56
CA LYS A 62 7.15 -12.49 -10.45
C LYS A 62 5.67 -12.28 -10.12
N PRO A 63 4.81 -12.15 -11.12
CA PRO A 63 3.38 -11.96 -10.86
C PRO A 63 2.81 -13.12 -10.04
N VAL A 64 1.93 -12.78 -9.12
CA VAL A 64 1.26 -13.75 -8.27
C VAL A 64 -0.21 -13.73 -8.61
N PRO A 65 -0.86 -14.87 -8.80
CA PRO A 65 -2.29 -14.87 -9.10
C PRO A 65 -3.06 -14.21 -7.98
N ALA A 66 -3.98 -13.35 -8.35
CA ALA A 66 -4.75 -12.59 -7.36
C ALA A 66 -5.90 -13.38 -6.75
N ASP A 67 -6.17 -14.57 -7.26
CA ASP A 67 -7.28 -15.38 -6.76
C ASP A 67 -7.17 -15.58 -5.26
N GLY A 68 -8.24 -15.36 -4.57
CA GLY A 68 -8.28 -15.56 -3.12
C GLY A 68 -7.73 -14.41 -2.30
N PHE A 69 -7.09 -13.44 -2.93
CA PHE A 69 -6.61 -12.28 -2.19
C PHE A 69 -7.73 -11.26 -2.05
N LYS A 70 -7.61 -10.40 -1.07
CA LYS A 70 -8.49 -9.27 -0.88
C LYS A 70 -7.65 -8.11 -0.42
N ALA A 71 -8.09 -6.92 -0.70
CA ALA A 71 -7.39 -5.74 -0.20
C ALA A 71 -8.38 -4.68 0.22
N ASN A 72 -8.00 -3.92 1.23
CA ASN A 72 -8.77 -2.76 1.67
C ASN A 72 -7.85 -1.57 1.57
N ALA A 73 -8.29 -0.54 0.88
CA ALA A 73 -7.50 0.65 0.69
C ALA A 73 -8.03 1.77 1.57
N ILE A 74 -7.12 2.56 2.10
CA ILE A 74 -7.45 3.77 2.84
C ILE A 74 -6.55 4.81 2.25
N LEU A 75 -7.08 5.61 1.34
CA LEU A 75 -6.29 6.59 0.59
C LEU A 75 -6.72 8.00 0.97
N VAL A 76 -5.75 8.89 1.10
CA VAL A 76 -6.05 10.26 1.48
C VAL A 76 -6.16 11.10 0.23
N VAL A 77 -7.35 11.61 -0.03
CA VAL A 77 -7.62 12.45 -1.19
C VAL A 77 -8.20 13.76 -0.68
N ASP A 78 -7.59 14.86 -1.02
CA ASP A 78 -8.00 16.18 -0.57
C ASP A 78 -8.17 16.25 0.94
N GLY A 79 -7.25 15.60 1.65
CA GLY A 79 -7.25 15.63 3.10
C GLY A 79 -8.24 14.71 3.78
N LYS A 80 -8.96 13.90 3.01
CA LYS A 80 -9.94 13.00 3.58
C LYS A 80 -9.61 11.55 3.29
N ALA A 81 -9.83 10.70 4.26
CA ALA A 81 -9.56 9.28 4.09
C ALA A 81 -10.69 8.64 3.28
N GLN A 82 -10.33 7.98 2.20
CA GLN A 82 -11.27 7.28 1.35
C GLN A 82 -11.03 5.80 1.51
N ARG A 83 -12.05 5.06 1.90
CA ARG A 83 -11.93 3.63 2.17
C ARG A 83 -12.73 2.83 1.16
N PHE A 84 -12.12 1.82 0.60
CA PHE A 84 -12.82 0.96 -0.35
C PHE A 84 -12.07 -0.36 -0.49
N SER A 85 -12.73 -1.35 -1.06
CA SER A 85 -12.16 -2.67 -1.21
C SER A 85 -11.68 -2.90 -2.63
N LEU A 86 -10.68 -3.77 -2.76
CA LEU A 86 -10.22 -4.20 -4.07
C LEU A 86 -10.34 -5.71 -4.10
N THR A 87 -10.84 -6.24 -5.19
CA THR A 87 -11.05 -7.68 -5.36
C THR A 87 -10.42 -8.15 -6.66
N PRO A 88 -10.12 -9.45 -6.76
CA PRO A 88 -9.46 -9.98 -7.95
C PRO A 88 -10.28 -9.78 -9.22
N VAL A 89 -9.60 -9.36 -10.27
CA VAL A 89 -10.26 -9.18 -11.56
C VAL A 89 -9.57 -9.95 -12.67
N GLY A 90 -8.60 -10.79 -12.34
CA GLY A 90 -7.92 -11.61 -13.30
C GLY A 90 -6.41 -11.43 -13.23
N GLY A 91 -5.68 -12.46 -13.59
CA GLY A 91 -4.24 -12.41 -13.55
C GLY A 91 -3.75 -12.11 -12.14
N SER A 92 -2.86 -11.17 -12.02
CA SER A 92 -2.29 -10.79 -10.74
C SER A 92 -2.82 -9.44 -10.25
N ARG A 93 -4.01 -9.07 -10.66
CA ARG A 93 -4.56 -7.74 -10.37
C ARG A 93 -5.82 -7.80 -9.55
N LEU A 94 -5.90 -6.88 -8.57
CA LEU A 94 -7.14 -6.60 -7.89
C LEU A 94 -7.57 -5.20 -8.31
N ALA A 95 -8.85 -4.94 -8.30
CA ALA A 95 -9.35 -3.62 -8.67
C ALA A 95 -10.50 -3.22 -7.77
N GLY A 96 -10.70 -1.95 -7.62
CA GLY A 96 -11.78 -1.39 -6.84
C GLY A 96 -12.13 -0.01 -7.34
N THR A 97 -13.26 0.49 -6.87
CA THR A 97 -13.72 1.82 -7.23
C THR A 97 -13.79 2.66 -5.98
N ALA A 98 -13.05 3.72 -5.96
CA ALA A 98 -13.04 4.63 -4.82
C ALA A 98 -14.29 5.50 -4.84
N PRO A 99 -14.66 6.10 -3.71
CA PRO A 99 -15.80 7.03 -3.67
C PRO A 99 -15.53 8.31 -4.45
N VAL A 100 -14.27 8.62 -4.72
CA VAL A 100 -13.89 9.85 -5.42
C VAL A 100 -12.78 9.54 -6.40
N ALA A 101 -12.48 10.46 -7.28
CA ALA A 101 -11.36 10.32 -8.20
C ALA A 101 -10.07 10.26 -7.39
N VAL A 102 -9.16 9.40 -7.79
CA VAL A 102 -7.91 9.18 -7.06
C VAL A 102 -6.74 9.60 -7.93
N PRO A 103 -5.98 10.60 -7.51
CA PRO A 103 -4.89 11.09 -8.34
C PRO A 103 -3.69 10.17 -8.30
N LYS A 104 -2.84 10.29 -9.30
CA LYS A 104 -1.58 9.61 -9.27
C LYS A 104 -0.82 10.12 -8.07
N GLY A 105 -0.02 9.26 -7.49
CA GLY A 105 0.77 9.68 -6.36
C GLY A 105 0.00 9.79 -5.05
N VAL A 106 -1.23 9.29 -5.04
CA VAL A 106 -2.03 9.32 -3.84
C VAL A 106 -1.31 8.61 -2.70
N LYS A 107 -1.54 9.06 -1.50
CA LYS A 107 -0.93 8.47 -0.30
C LYS A 107 -1.95 7.75 0.54
N GLY A 108 -1.48 6.83 1.34
CA GLY A 108 -2.35 6.06 2.19
C GLY A 108 -1.79 4.69 2.45
N ALA A 109 -2.68 3.75 2.70
CA ALA A 109 -2.28 2.39 3.03
C ALA A 109 -3.21 1.39 2.37
N VAL A 110 -2.68 0.21 2.11
CA VAL A 110 -3.48 -0.88 1.60
C VAL A 110 -3.21 -2.09 2.47
N GLN A 111 -4.28 -2.69 2.97
CA GLN A 111 -4.18 -3.92 3.73
C GLN A 111 -4.45 -5.06 2.80
N LEU A 112 -3.49 -5.95 2.64
CA LEU A 112 -3.62 -7.10 1.74
C LEU A 112 -3.82 -8.35 2.57
N THR A 113 -4.82 -9.15 2.22
CA THR A 113 -5.08 -10.41 2.89
C THR A 113 -4.89 -11.53 1.89
N ALA A 114 -3.98 -12.44 2.18
CA ALA A 114 -3.69 -13.57 1.32
C ALA A 114 -4.74 -14.66 1.49
N PRO A 115 -4.81 -15.58 0.55
CA PRO A 115 -5.78 -16.68 0.65
C PRO A 115 -5.50 -17.56 1.86
N ASP A 116 -6.55 -18.13 2.42
CA ASP A 116 -6.43 -18.98 3.58
C ASP A 116 -5.56 -20.19 3.34
N VAL A 117 -5.45 -20.63 2.14
CA VAL A 117 -4.69 -21.82 1.85
C VAL A 117 -3.26 -21.66 2.33
N ASP A 118 -2.77 -20.47 2.39
CA ASP A 118 -1.43 -20.24 2.87
C ASP A 118 -1.28 -20.40 4.35
N GLN A 119 -2.36 -20.48 5.05
CA GLN A 119 -2.28 -20.59 6.49
C GLN A 119 -2.51 -21.97 6.94
N GLY A 120 -3.00 -22.75 6.13
CA GLY A 120 -3.36 -24.04 6.48
C GLY A 120 -2.32 -24.94 6.61
N LYS A 121 -2.09 -24.89 6.36
CA LYS A 121 -1.56 -25.80 6.47
C LYS A 121 -0.92 -26.29 6.11
#